data_b78dc547c5c48de5a6055098635fa906
#
_entry.id   b78dc547c5c48de5a6055098635fa906
#
_cell.length_a   1.000
_cell.length_b   1.000
_cell.length_c   1.000
_cell.angle_alpha   90.00
_cell.angle_beta   90.00
_cell.angle_gamma   90.00
#
_symmetry.space_group_name_H-M   'P 1'
#
loop_
_entity.id
_entity.type
_entity.pdbx_description
1 polymer ?
#
loop_
_entity_poly.entity_id
_entity_poly.type
_entity_poly.pdbx_seq_one_letter_code
_entity_poly.pdbx_strand_id
1 'polypeptide(L)'
;MNQPELISIIVPVYKVEKYLDKCVESIVEQTYKNLEIILVDDGSPDNCPAMCDEWAQKDSRIKVIHKENGGLSSARNAGLDACKGDYIGFVDSDDWIEPDMYEYLLNIGMKNNADVSRCEFVIEAENSDITVDSQNDSELRVLSGDELIIELVNGDYNEGIMCNKLYKRRLFDSVRFKEGITIEDCLANYYIYKQQVTLVSSSAVKYHYLQRGDSITGTAFSEKSFDILKVHGEIMNSSADNPKIFEHCLKTYIRYNIIYLRTCIAYEKKFYRDDMRNEVKKYSSAILHSPICDKKLKFRVSLITYMFPLYKLMVNVKCHGRDVIRKIIR
;
A
#
# COMPACT_ATOMS: atom_id res chain seq x y z
N MET A 1 -34.07 -1.76 -17.43
CA MET A 1 -33.42 -1.69 -16.10
C MET A 1 -31.98 -2.08 -16.36
N ASN A 2 -31.01 -1.21 -16.04
CA ASN A 2 -29.61 -1.60 -16.12
C ASN A 2 -29.37 -2.75 -15.13
N GLN A 3 -28.62 -3.76 -15.53
CA GLN A 3 -28.17 -4.80 -14.59
C GLN A 3 -27.31 -4.12 -13.51
N PRO A 4 -27.35 -4.62 -12.26
CA PRO A 4 -26.49 -4.10 -11.22
C PRO A 4 -25.03 -4.34 -11.61
N GLU A 5 -24.15 -3.39 -11.29
CA GLU A 5 -22.71 -3.46 -11.56
C GLU A 5 -22.09 -4.73 -10.93
N LEU A 6 -21.28 -5.46 -11.65
CA LEU A 6 -20.56 -6.62 -11.12
C LEU A 6 -19.26 -6.16 -10.45
N ILE A 7 -19.02 -6.59 -9.21
CA ILE A 7 -17.76 -6.34 -8.51
C ILE A 7 -16.94 -7.63 -8.47
N SER A 8 -15.73 -7.62 -9.00
CA SER A 8 -14.76 -8.70 -8.82
C SER A 8 -13.88 -8.40 -7.61
N ILE A 9 -13.83 -9.31 -6.65
CA ILE A 9 -13.00 -9.22 -5.46
C ILE A 9 -11.86 -10.22 -5.60
N ILE A 10 -10.63 -9.72 -5.65
CA ILE A 10 -9.42 -10.53 -5.81
C ILE A 10 -8.79 -10.75 -4.44
N VAL A 11 -8.60 -12.01 -4.07
CA VAL A 11 -8.02 -12.44 -2.80
C VAL A 11 -6.78 -13.28 -3.07
N PRO A 12 -5.57 -12.72 -2.95
CA PRO A 12 -4.33 -13.48 -3.03
C PRO A 12 -4.14 -14.33 -1.77
N VAL A 13 -3.87 -15.64 -1.93
CA VAL A 13 -3.80 -16.60 -0.83
C VAL A 13 -2.42 -17.25 -0.79
N TYR A 14 -1.70 -17.10 0.34
CA TYR A 14 -0.43 -17.79 0.57
C TYR A 14 -0.10 -17.91 2.07
N LYS A 15 -0.06 -19.13 2.61
CA LYS A 15 0.30 -19.43 4.01
C LYS A 15 -0.57 -18.71 5.05
N VAL A 16 -1.88 -18.78 4.89
CA VAL A 16 -2.86 -18.08 5.73
C VAL A 16 -4.00 -18.97 6.22
N GLU A 17 -3.78 -20.29 6.31
CA GLU A 17 -4.83 -21.29 6.69
C GLU A 17 -5.60 -20.93 7.97
N LYS A 18 -4.97 -20.19 8.90
CA LYS A 18 -5.61 -19.77 10.15
C LYS A 18 -6.60 -18.62 10.00
N TYR A 19 -6.49 -17.85 8.91
CA TYR A 19 -7.21 -16.59 8.73
C TYR A 19 -8.18 -16.63 7.54
N LEU A 20 -7.93 -17.53 6.58
CA LEU A 20 -8.63 -17.59 5.29
C LEU A 20 -10.14 -17.70 5.43
N ASP A 21 -10.63 -18.53 6.37
CA ASP A 21 -12.07 -18.71 6.59
C ASP A 21 -12.74 -17.39 6.98
N LYS A 22 -12.20 -16.66 7.95
CA LYS A 22 -12.73 -15.36 8.39
C LYS A 22 -12.73 -14.34 7.25
N CYS A 23 -11.67 -14.31 6.46
CA CYS A 23 -11.56 -13.45 5.29
C CYS A 23 -12.67 -13.75 4.27
N VAL A 24 -12.75 -15.00 3.81
CA VAL A 24 -13.72 -15.38 2.76
C VAL A 24 -15.14 -15.24 3.25
N GLU A 25 -15.45 -15.62 4.51
CA GLU A 25 -16.77 -15.46 5.13
C GLU A 25 -17.22 -13.98 5.09
N SER A 26 -16.35 -13.04 5.48
CA SER A 26 -16.65 -11.60 5.46
C SER A 26 -16.98 -11.06 4.05
N ILE A 27 -16.42 -11.68 3.00
CA ILE A 27 -16.69 -11.33 1.61
C ILE A 27 -18.00 -11.97 1.12
N VAL A 28 -18.25 -13.22 1.45
CA VAL A 28 -19.48 -13.95 1.08
C VAL A 28 -20.72 -13.31 1.72
N GLU A 29 -20.56 -12.81 2.95
CA GLU A 29 -21.65 -12.19 3.72
C GLU A 29 -21.94 -10.74 3.35
N GLN A 30 -21.18 -10.14 2.41
CA GLN A 30 -21.44 -8.76 1.97
C GLN A 30 -22.91 -8.52 1.62
N THR A 31 -23.42 -7.32 1.98
CA THR A 31 -24.79 -6.89 1.66
C THR A 31 -24.99 -6.77 0.16
N TYR A 32 -23.99 -6.29 -0.58
CA TYR A 32 -23.99 -6.30 -2.04
C TYR A 32 -23.80 -7.72 -2.58
N LYS A 33 -24.76 -8.20 -3.38
CA LYS A 33 -24.79 -9.63 -3.78
C LYS A 33 -24.21 -9.92 -5.16
N ASN A 34 -24.13 -8.91 -6.07
CA ASN A 34 -23.60 -9.12 -7.41
C ASN A 34 -22.07 -9.11 -7.40
N LEU A 35 -21.47 -10.14 -6.82
CA LEU A 35 -20.05 -10.32 -6.62
C LEU A 35 -19.50 -11.48 -7.46
N GLU A 36 -18.28 -11.34 -7.93
CA GLU A 36 -17.38 -12.39 -8.38
C GLU A 36 -16.18 -12.42 -7.42
N ILE A 37 -15.95 -13.53 -6.74
CA ILE A 37 -14.88 -13.68 -5.75
C ILE A 37 -13.80 -14.57 -6.36
N ILE A 38 -12.58 -14.08 -6.47
CA ILE A 38 -11.47 -14.79 -7.11
C ILE A 38 -10.40 -15.06 -6.06
N LEU A 39 -10.36 -16.30 -5.56
CA LEU A 39 -9.32 -16.77 -4.66
C LEU A 39 -8.13 -17.21 -5.51
N VAL A 40 -6.98 -16.57 -5.34
CA VAL A 40 -5.76 -16.90 -6.08
C VAL A 40 -4.77 -17.55 -5.13
N ASP A 41 -4.76 -18.88 -5.10
CA ASP A 41 -3.77 -19.66 -4.37
C ASP A 41 -2.41 -19.59 -5.10
N ASP A 42 -1.48 -18.87 -4.49
CA ASP A 42 -0.11 -18.67 -5.02
C ASP A 42 0.84 -19.81 -4.60
N GLY A 43 0.38 -21.06 -4.75
CA GLY A 43 1.17 -22.24 -4.43
C GLY A 43 1.41 -22.39 -2.93
N SER A 44 0.39 -22.21 -2.12
CA SER A 44 0.44 -22.38 -0.66
C SER A 44 0.85 -23.80 -0.28
N PRO A 45 1.85 -23.96 0.62
CA PRO A 45 2.29 -25.27 1.10
C PRO A 45 1.46 -25.81 2.28
N ASP A 46 0.56 -25.01 2.83
CA ASP A 46 -0.37 -25.34 3.93
C ASP A 46 -1.73 -25.83 3.38
N ASN A 47 -2.79 -25.81 4.21
CA ASN A 47 -4.11 -26.29 3.80
C ASN A 47 -4.91 -25.29 2.93
N CYS A 48 -4.40 -24.11 2.65
CA CYS A 48 -5.11 -23.08 1.86
C CYS A 48 -5.66 -23.58 0.51
N PRO A 49 -4.94 -24.40 -0.30
CA PRO A 49 -5.49 -24.88 -1.57
C PRO A 49 -6.80 -25.65 -1.40
N ALA A 50 -6.85 -26.58 -0.45
CA ALA A 50 -8.07 -27.36 -0.16
C ALA A 50 -9.20 -26.47 0.38
N MET A 51 -8.90 -25.52 1.26
CA MET A 51 -9.86 -24.56 1.79
C MET A 51 -10.48 -23.70 0.69
N CYS A 52 -9.67 -23.23 -0.28
CA CYS A 52 -10.17 -22.48 -1.44
C CYS A 52 -11.19 -23.30 -2.25
N ASP A 53 -10.88 -24.57 -2.52
CA ASP A 53 -11.77 -25.49 -3.24
C ASP A 53 -13.07 -25.76 -2.47
N GLU A 54 -13.00 -25.92 -1.14
CA GLU A 54 -14.17 -26.07 -0.30
C GLU A 54 -15.06 -24.83 -0.33
N TRP A 55 -14.49 -23.62 -0.32
CA TRP A 55 -15.25 -22.40 -0.44
C TRP A 55 -15.94 -22.27 -1.81
N ALA A 56 -15.26 -22.65 -2.89
CA ALA A 56 -15.87 -22.65 -4.23
C ALA A 56 -17.02 -23.66 -4.37
N GLN A 57 -17.02 -24.75 -3.58
CA GLN A 57 -18.14 -25.68 -3.52
C GLN A 57 -19.34 -25.12 -2.72
N LYS A 58 -19.09 -24.26 -1.73
CA LYS A 58 -20.12 -23.66 -0.86
C LYS A 58 -20.80 -22.46 -1.51
N ASP A 59 -20.08 -21.66 -2.33
CA ASP A 59 -20.61 -20.45 -2.95
C ASP A 59 -20.22 -20.36 -4.43
N SER A 60 -21.21 -20.38 -5.31
CA SER A 60 -21.03 -20.37 -6.77
C SER A 60 -20.44 -19.07 -7.32
N ARG A 61 -20.37 -17.99 -6.53
CA ARG A 61 -19.71 -16.74 -6.89
C ARG A 61 -18.19 -16.83 -6.79
N ILE A 62 -17.67 -17.87 -6.10
CA ILE A 62 -16.24 -18.07 -5.87
C ILE A 62 -15.62 -18.85 -7.03
N LYS A 63 -14.49 -18.33 -7.52
CA LYS A 63 -13.61 -18.98 -8.47
C LYS A 63 -12.22 -19.14 -7.84
N VAL A 64 -11.60 -20.29 -8.06
CA VAL A 64 -10.25 -20.57 -7.56
C VAL A 64 -9.26 -20.61 -8.71
N ILE A 65 -8.11 -20.02 -8.51
CA ILE A 65 -6.94 -20.12 -9.39
C ILE A 65 -5.79 -20.67 -8.57
N HIS A 66 -5.34 -21.88 -8.88
CA HIS A 66 -4.11 -22.44 -8.34
C HIS A 66 -2.96 -22.15 -9.29
N LYS A 67 -1.86 -21.61 -8.77
CA LYS A 67 -0.66 -21.30 -9.56
C LYS A 67 0.61 -21.61 -8.78
N GLU A 68 1.73 -21.74 -9.49
CA GLU A 68 3.03 -21.76 -8.83
C GLU A 68 3.32 -20.43 -8.12
N ASN A 69 4.02 -20.51 -6.98
CA ASN A 69 4.32 -19.31 -6.20
C ASN A 69 5.14 -18.29 -7.01
N GLY A 70 4.56 -17.12 -7.18
CA GLY A 70 5.16 -15.97 -7.86
C GLY A 70 5.13 -14.69 -7.02
N GLY A 71 4.58 -14.78 -5.80
CA GLY A 71 4.43 -13.66 -4.86
C GLY A 71 3.16 -12.84 -5.08
N LEU A 72 2.90 -11.93 -4.14
CA LEU A 72 1.66 -11.15 -4.04
C LEU A 72 1.27 -10.44 -5.35
N SER A 73 2.21 -9.75 -5.99
CA SER A 73 1.98 -9.08 -7.28
C SER A 73 1.51 -10.04 -8.36
N SER A 74 2.15 -11.21 -8.45
CA SER A 74 1.81 -12.25 -9.43
C SER A 74 0.41 -12.82 -9.18
N ALA A 75 0.05 -13.04 -7.91
CA ALA A 75 -1.29 -13.50 -7.54
C ALA A 75 -2.36 -12.46 -7.88
N ARG A 76 -2.14 -11.18 -7.54
CA ARG A 76 -3.07 -10.09 -7.90
C ARG A 76 -3.21 -9.93 -9.42
N ASN A 77 -2.12 -10.05 -10.18
CA ASN A 77 -2.17 -10.00 -11.64
C ASN A 77 -2.98 -11.16 -12.23
N ALA A 78 -2.82 -12.39 -11.73
CA ALA A 78 -3.61 -13.53 -12.16
C ALA A 78 -5.12 -13.32 -11.89
N GLY A 79 -5.46 -12.72 -10.74
CA GLY A 79 -6.82 -12.32 -10.44
C GLY A 79 -7.37 -11.26 -11.39
N LEU A 80 -6.56 -10.24 -11.73
CA LEU A 80 -6.92 -9.20 -12.72
C LEU A 80 -7.19 -9.79 -14.11
N ASP A 81 -6.42 -10.78 -14.54
CA ASP A 81 -6.59 -11.42 -15.85
C ASP A 81 -7.85 -12.28 -15.93
N ALA A 82 -8.35 -12.77 -14.77
CA ALA A 82 -9.54 -13.61 -14.68
C ALA A 82 -10.84 -12.82 -14.39
N CYS A 83 -10.74 -11.59 -13.89
CA CYS A 83 -11.88 -10.79 -13.45
C CYS A 83 -12.77 -10.34 -14.62
N LYS A 84 -14.10 -10.27 -14.36
CA LYS A 84 -15.12 -9.87 -15.34
C LYS A 84 -15.95 -8.69 -14.86
N GLY A 85 -15.81 -8.30 -13.60
CA GLY A 85 -16.59 -7.22 -12.99
C GLY A 85 -16.36 -5.86 -13.64
N ASP A 86 -17.30 -4.98 -13.46
CA ASP A 86 -17.21 -3.57 -13.86
C ASP A 86 -16.32 -2.79 -12.89
N TYR A 87 -16.26 -3.30 -11.65
CA TYR A 87 -15.42 -2.80 -10.58
C TYR A 87 -14.53 -3.91 -10.01
N ILE A 88 -13.39 -3.50 -9.44
CA ILE A 88 -12.39 -4.39 -8.82
C ILE A 88 -12.10 -3.93 -7.41
N GLY A 89 -12.20 -4.87 -6.45
CA GLY A 89 -11.71 -4.76 -5.10
C GLY A 89 -10.61 -5.78 -4.83
N PHE A 90 -9.78 -5.50 -3.83
CA PHE A 90 -8.78 -6.42 -3.31
C PHE A 90 -9.01 -6.63 -1.83
N VAL A 91 -8.81 -7.84 -1.34
CA VAL A 91 -8.80 -8.15 0.09
C VAL A 91 -7.60 -9.06 0.36
N ASP A 92 -6.74 -8.70 1.29
CA ASP A 92 -5.64 -9.57 1.70
C ASP A 92 -6.20 -10.72 2.56
N SER A 93 -5.74 -11.93 2.33
CA SER A 93 -6.37 -13.15 2.83
C SER A 93 -6.23 -13.41 4.34
N ASP A 94 -5.52 -12.54 5.04
CA ASP A 94 -5.42 -12.48 6.49
C ASP A 94 -6.27 -11.39 7.14
N ASP A 95 -6.94 -10.56 6.33
CA ASP A 95 -7.79 -9.45 6.74
C ASP A 95 -9.28 -9.79 6.64
N TRP A 96 -10.17 -8.89 7.08
CA TRP A 96 -11.62 -9.01 6.88
C TRP A 96 -12.27 -7.66 6.70
N ILE A 97 -13.51 -7.64 6.25
CA ILE A 97 -14.23 -6.43 5.87
C ILE A 97 -15.60 -6.34 6.54
N GLU A 98 -16.07 -5.10 6.75
CA GLU A 98 -17.41 -4.84 7.26
C GLU A 98 -18.48 -5.33 6.26
N PRO A 99 -19.65 -5.81 6.74
CA PRO A 99 -20.65 -6.44 5.88
C PRO A 99 -21.19 -5.56 4.73
N ASP A 100 -21.10 -4.25 4.85
CA ASP A 100 -21.59 -3.28 3.87
C ASP A 100 -20.50 -2.57 3.07
N MET A 101 -19.23 -2.98 3.18
CA MET A 101 -18.09 -2.26 2.60
C MET A 101 -18.26 -2.02 1.09
N TYR A 102 -18.54 -3.05 0.32
CA TYR A 102 -18.60 -2.90 -1.14
C TYR A 102 -19.87 -2.18 -1.60
N GLU A 103 -21.01 -2.37 -0.93
CA GLU A 103 -22.21 -1.58 -1.19
C GLU A 103 -21.98 -0.11 -0.89
N TYR A 104 -21.35 0.20 0.22
CA TYR A 104 -20.99 1.56 0.62
C TYR A 104 -20.04 2.22 -0.38
N LEU A 105 -18.93 1.55 -0.73
CA LEU A 105 -17.94 2.08 -1.68
C LEU A 105 -18.53 2.31 -3.07
N LEU A 106 -19.36 1.37 -3.57
CA LEU A 106 -20.05 1.53 -4.85
C LEU A 106 -20.99 2.74 -4.82
N ASN A 107 -21.79 2.88 -3.77
CA ASN A 107 -22.76 3.97 -3.63
C ASN A 107 -22.10 5.35 -3.59
N ILE A 108 -21.03 5.53 -2.78
CA ILE A 108 -20.32 6.82 -2.75
C ILE A 108 -19.58 7.09 -4.07
N GLY A 109 -19.03 6.06 -4.71
CA GLY A 109 -18.38 6.16 -6.01
C GLY A 109 -19.35 6.64 -7.10
N MET A 110 -20.51 5.98 -7.23
CA MET A 110 -21.54 6.35 -8.20
C MET A 110 -22.10 7.75 -7.94
N LYS A 111 -22.43 8.07 -6.69
CA LYS A 111 -22.99 9.37 -6.29
C LYS A 111 -22.05 10.54 -6.64
N ASN A 112 -20.75 10.33 -6.56
CA ASN A 112 -19.73 11.36 -6.82
C ASN A 112 -19.09 11.23 -8.22
N ASN A 113 -19.61 10.34 -9.08
CA ASN A 113 -19.03 10.04 -10.40
C ASN A 113 -17.52 9.74 -10.31
N ALA A 114 -17.09 9.06 -9.25
CA ALA A 114 -15.70 8.74 -9.00
C ALA A 114 -15.26 7.48 -9.76
N ASP A 115 -13.99 7.41 -10.06
CA ASP A 115 -13.35 6.23 -10.68
C ASP A 115 -12.80 5.27 -9.63
N VAL A 116 -12.49 5.82 -8.45
CA VAL A 116 -12.03 5.10 -7.28
C VAL A 116 -12.82 5.59 -6.07
N SER A 117 -13.28 4.69 -5.22
CA SER A 117 -13.83 5.01 -3.89
C SER A 117 -12.98 4.35 -2.80
N ARG A 118 -12.80 5.04 -1.68
CA ARG A 118 -11.94 4.64 -0.57
C ARG A 118 -12.65 4.79 0.76
N CYS A 119 -12.46 3.81 1.64
CA CYS A 119 -12.81 3.88 3.06
C CYS A 119 -11.54 3.87 3.94
N GLU A 120 -11.71 4.12 5.24
CA GLU A 120 -10.65 3.92 6.22
C GLU A 120 -10.58 2.46 6.69
N PHE A 121 -9.47 2.14 7.37
CA PHE A 121 -9.24 0.83 7.96
C PHE A 121 -8.81 0.98 9.42
N VAL A 122 -9.00 -0.08 10.18
CA VAL A 122 -8.50 -0.22 11.56
C VAL A 122 -7.42 -1.29 11.58
N ILE A 123 -6.38 -1.06 12.40
CA ILE A 123 -5.34 -2.06 12.64
C ILE A 123 -5.71 -2.83 13.89
N GLU A 124 -5.85 -4.15 13.75
CA GLU A 124 -6.13 -5.06 14.85
C GLU A 124 -4.92 -5.95 15.14
N ALA A 125 -4.61 -6.12 16.43
CA ALA A 125 -3.64 -7.12 16.84
C ALA A 125 -4.31 -8.51 16.96
N GLU A 126 -3.55 -9.58 16.79
CA GLU A 126 -4.04 -10.92 17.08
C GLU A 126 -4.64 -10.96 18.51
N ASN A 127 -5.89 -11.43 18.62
CA ASN A 127 -6.67 -11.51 19.86
C ASN A 127 -7.20 -10.15 20.40
N SER A 128 -7.30 -9.11 19.60
CA SER A 128 -8.05 -7.90 19.95
C SER A 128 -9.41 -7.92 19.25
N ASP A 129 -10.48 -7.68 19.99
CA ASP A 129 -11.82 -7.45 19.44
C ASP A 129 -12.07 -5.93 19.45
N ILE A 130 -11.76 -5.27 18.35
CA ILE A 130 -12.09 -3.85 18.16
C ILE A 130 -13.47 -3.77 17.54
N THR A 131 -14.43 -3.25 18.28
CA THR A 131 -15.74 -2.91 17.72
C THR A 131 -15.63 -1.56 17.01
N VAL A 132 -15.78 -1.57 15.69
CA VAL A 132 -15.87 -0.33 14.92
C VAL A 132 -17.27 0.24 15.10
N ASP A 133 -17.37 1.49 15.58
CA ASP A 133 -18.64 2.20 15.56
C ASP A 133 -18.97 2.55 14.10
N SER A 134 -19.90 1.79 13.54
CA SER A 134 -20.34 1.93 12.13
C SER A 134 -21.26 3.13 11.92
N GLN A 135 -21.38 4.05 12.86
CA GLN A 135 -22.26 5.22 12.74
C GLN A 135 -21.73 6.23 11.73
N ASN A 136 -22.42 6.40 10.82
CA ASN A 136 -22.63 6.91 9.47
C ASN A 136 -22.43 8.42 9.19
N ASP A 137 -21.85 9.24 10.01
CA ASP A 137 -21.47 10.61 9.64
C ASP A 137 -20.02 10.65 9.13
N SER A 138 -19.79 9.93 8.02
CA SER A 138 -18.49 9.93 7.39
C SER A 138 -18.31 11.18 6.54
N GLU A 139 -17.24 11.92 6.81
CA GLU A 139 -16.83 13.01 5.92
C GLU A 139 -16.39 12.41 4.57
N LEU A 140 -16.93 12.98 3.48
CA LEU A 140 -16.52 12.65 2.13
C LEU A 140 -15.62 13.75 1.58
N ARG A 141 -14.53 13.33 0.96
CA ARG A 141 -13.58 14.20 0.26
C ARG A 141 -13.39 13.70 -1.17
N VAL A 142 -13.55 14.59 -2.14
CA VAL A 142 -13.32 14.27 -3.56
C VAL A 142 -11.99 14.87 -3.99
N LEU A 143 -11.14 14.04 -4.57
CA LEU A 143 -9.80 14.37 -5.04
C LEU A 143 -9.67 14.02 -6.52
N SER A 144 -8.89 14.77 -7.28
CA SER A 144 -8.66 14.49 -8.69
C SER A 144 -7.31 15.00 -9.19
N GLY A 145 -6.84 14.42 -10.29
CA GLY A 145 -5.66 14.90 -11.00
C GLY A 145 -4.39 14.90 -10.13
N ASP A 146 -3.64 16.00 -10.19
CA ASP A 146 -2.35 16.14 -9.50
C ASP A 146 -2.44 15.98 -7.98
N GLU A 147 -3.57 16.37 -7.39
CA GLU A 147 -3.76 16.29 -5.92
C GLU A 147 -3.69 14.85 -5.43
N LEU A 148 -4.23 13.89 -6.17
CA LEU A 148 -4.15 12.47 -5.83
C LEU A 148 -2.71 11.97 -5.78
N ILE A 149 -1.91 12.32 -6.78
CA ILE A 149 -0.50 11.90 -6.82
C ILE A 149 0.28 12.58 -5.70
N ILE A 150 0.02 13.86 -5.45
CA ILE A 150 0.67 14.62 -4.38
C ILE A 150 0.31 14.03 -3.01
N GLU A 151 -0.95 13.64 -2.80
CA GLU A 151 -1.40 12.99 -1.57
C GLU A 151 -0.74 11.62 -1.40
N LEU A 152 -0.74 10.79 -2.46
CA LEU A 152 -0.07 9.48 -2.47
C LEU A 152 1.42 9.58 -2.08
N VAL A 153 2.16 10.54 -2.63
CA VAL A 153 3.61 10.62 -2.39
C VAL A 153 3.99 11.34 -1.11
N ASN A 154 3.15 12.24 -0.60
CA ASN A 154 3.38 12.94 0.69
C ASN A 154 2.66 12.30 1.85
N GLY A 155 1.63 11.48 1.59
CA GLY A 155 0.79 10.82 2.56
C GLY A 155 1.56 9.78 3.38
N ASP A 156 0.90 9.31 4.42
CA ASP A 156 1.35 8.15 5.15
C ASP A 156 1.10 6.87 4.32
N TYR A 157 1.56 5.74 4.81
CA TYR A 157 1.43 4.41 4.20
C TYR A 157 0.00 4.10 3.69
N ASN A 158 -1.02 4.63 4.35
CA ASN A 158 -2.44 4.41 4.07
C ASN A 158 -2.88 4.79 2.66
N GLU A 159 -2.25 5.79 2.03
CA GLU A 159 -2.61 6.23 0.68
C GLU A 159 -2.21 5.20 -0.38
N GLY A 160 -1.14 4.45 -0.13
CA GLY A 160 -0.63 3.44 -1.04
C GLY A 160 -1.42 2.13 -1.06
N ILE A 161 -2.23 1.80 -0.04
CA ILE A 161 -2.91 0.51 0.09
C ILE A 161 -3.97 0.32 -1.01
N MET A 162 -4.14 -0.92 -1.49
CA MET A 162 -5.17 -1.26 -2.48
C MET A 162 -6.47 -1.77 -1.85
N CYS A 163 -6.38 -2.43 -0.69
CA CYS A 163 -7.46 -3.25 -0.14
C CYS A 163 -8.66 -2.46 0.41
N ASN A 164 -8.48 -1.21 0.79
CA ASN A 164 -9.56 -0.35 1.29
C ASN A 164 -10.26 0.47 0.19
N LYS A 165 -10.16 0.03 -1.06
CA LYS A 165 -10.63 0.76 -2.24
C LYS A 165 -11.46 -0.11 -3.18
N LEU A 166 -12.32 0.55 -3.94
CA LEU A 166 -13.05 -0.03 -5.07
C LEU A 166 -12.71 0.79 -6.31
N TYR A 167 -12.29 0.11 -7.37
CA TYR A 167 -11.78 0.69 -8.60
C TYR A 167 -12.67 0.36 -9.80
N LYS A 168 -12.91 1.28 -10.73
CA LYS A 168 -13.44 0.91 -12.05
C LYS A 168 -12.44 0.01 -12.78
N ARG A 169 -12.88 -1.13 -13.31
CA ARG A 169 -12.03 -2.14 -13.96
C ARG A 169 -11.14 -1.56 -15.06
N ARG A 170 -11.65 -0.63 -15.87
CA ARG A 170 -10.88 0.01 -16.96
C ARG A 170 -9.52 0.58 -16.54
N LEU A 171 -9.36 0.93 -15.27
CA LEU A 171 -8.11 1.49 -14.73
C LEU A 171 -6.96 0.49 -14.76
N PHE A 172 -7.28 -0.81 -14.83
CA PHE A 172 -6.31 -1.90 -14.91
C PHE A 172 -6.06 -2.39 -16.34
N ASP A 173 -6.64 -1.77 -17.37
CA ASP A 173 -6.38 -2.15 -18.77
C ASP A 173 -4.89 -1.98 -19.14
N SER A 174 -4.22 -0.97 -18.54
CA SER A 174 -2.80 -0.66 -18.76
C SER A 174 -1.94 -0.76 -17.50
N VAL A 175 -2.50 -1.11 -16.35
CA VAL A 175 -1.77 -1.20 -15.09
C VAL A 175 -1.72 -2.64 -14.60
N ARG A 176 -0.53 -3.08 -14.20
CA ARG A 176 -0.29 -4.37 -13.53
C ARG A 176 0.63 -4.15 -12.33
N PHE A 177 0.50 -5.02 -11.34
CA PHE A 177 1.40 -5.03 -10.20
C PHE A 177 2.79 -5.47 -10.64
N LYS A 178 3.81 -4.70 -10.26
CA LYS A 178 5.20 -5.02 -10.58
C LYS A 178 5.68 -6.16 -9.70
N GLU A 179 6.09 -7.26 -10.30
CA GLU A 179 6.56 -8.43 -9.60
C GLU A 179 7.96 -8.23 -9.01
N GLY A 180 8.27 -8.96 -7.94
CA GLY A 180 9.59 -8.99 -7.32
C GLY A 180 9.97 -7.78 -6.46
N ILE A 181 9.04 -6.84 -6.24
CA ILE A 181 9.22 -5.70 -5.34
C ILE A 181 8.23 -5.76 -4.17
N THR A 182 8.59 -5.12 -3.08
CA THR A 182 7.65 -4.73 -2.02
C THR A 182 7.13 -3.32 -2.31
N ILE A 183 5.94 -2.96 -1.76
CA ILE A 183 5.29 -1.65 -1.99
C ILE A 183 4.80 -1.51 -3.45
N GLU A 184 4.45 -2.62 -4.07
CA GLU A 184 3.84 -2.69 -5.41
C GLU A 184 2.52 -1.91 -5.48
N ASP A 185 1.79 -1.84 -4.37
CA ASP A 185 0.53 -1.12 -4.19
C ASP A 185 0.68 0.38 -4.47
N CYS A 186 1.69 0.99 -3.87
CA CYS A 186 1.97 2.42 -4.06
C CYS A 186 2.28 2.73 -5.53
N LEU A 187 3.06 1.85 -6.18
CA LEU A 187 3.41 2.01 -7.60
C LEU A 187 2.19 1.82 -8.51
N ALA A 188 1.34 0.83 -8.22
CA ALA A 188 0.12 0.58 -8.97
C ALA A 188 -0.86 1.77 -8.84
N ASN A 189 -1.09 2.26 -7.61
CA ASN A 189 -1.91 3.45 -7.38
C ASN A 189 -1.36 4.69 -8.11
N TYR A 190 -0.03 4.89 -8.13
CA TYR A 190 0.56 5.99 -8.88
C TYR A 190 0.20 5.93 -10.37
N TYR A 191 0.34 4.77 -11.02
CA TYR A 191 -0.01 4.63 -12.44
C TYR A 191 -1.52 4.72 -12.70
N ILE A 192 -2.36 4.30 -11.75
CA ILE A 192 -3.81 4.51 -11.79
C ILE A 192 -4.12 6.01 -11.73
N TYR A 193 -3.56 6.73 -10.77
CA TYR A 193 -3.84 8.16 -10.57
C TYR A 193 -3.29 9.02 -11.73
N LYS A 194 -2.23 8.58 -12.38
CA LYS A 194 -1.70 9.22 -13.59
C LYS A 194 -2.70 9.22 -14.77
N GLN A 195 -3.74 8.37 -14.74
CA GLN A 195 -4.82 8.38 -15.72
C GLN A 195 -5.85 9.51 -15.49
N GLN A 196 -5.56 10.49 -14.64
CA GLN A 196 -6.43 11.64 -14.34
C GLN A 196 -7.80 11.21 -13.79
N VAL A 197 -7.78 10.32 -12.83
CA VAL A 197 -8.98 9.77 -12.18
C VAL A 197 -9.55 10.72 -11.13
N THR A 198 -10.82 10.51 -10.79
CA THR A 198 -11.47 11.09 -9.61
C THR A 198 -11.60 10.02 -8.53
N LEU A 199 -11.18 10.35 -7.31
CA LEU A 199 -11.31 9.51 -6.13
C LEU A 199 -12.24 10.18 -5.11
N VAL A 200 -13.20 9.43 -4.58
CA VAL A 200 -13.96 9.81 -3.39
C VAL A 200 -13.45 9.03 -2.19
N SER A 201 -13.02 9.76 -1.16
CA SER A 201 -12.54 9.21 0.11
C SER A 201 -13.59 9.43 1.18
N SER A 202 -13.80 8.42 2.01
CA SER A 202 -14.66 8.45 3.20
C SER A 202 -13.85 8.18 4.46
N SER A 203 -14.22 8.83 5.57
CA SER A 203 -13.69 8.52 6.91
C SER A 203 -14.33 7.30 7.56
N ALA A 204 -15.33 6.67 6.92
CA ALA A 204 -15.93 5.42 7.42
C ALA A 204 -14.91 4.30 7.44
N VAL A 205 -14.76 3.63 8.59
CA VAL A 205 -13.91 2.45 8.74
C VAL A 205 -14.69 1.22 8.27
N LYS A 206 -14.21 0.55 7.21
CA LYS A 206 -14.86 -0.63 6.63
C LYS A 206 -13.91 -1.80 6.40
N TYR A 207 -12.62 -1.63 6.65
CA TYR A 207 -11.60 -2.64 6.44
C TYR A 207 -10.82 -2.90 7.74
N HIS A 208 -10.57 -4.16 8.06
CA HIS A 208 -9.84 -4.60 9.24
C HIS A 208 -8.51 -5.21 8.82
N TYR A 209 -7.44 -4.51 9.11
CA TYR A 209 -6.07 -4.95 8.85
C TYR A 209 -5.52 -5.72 10.05
N LEU A 210 -5.24 -7.00 9.89
CA LEU A 210 -4.66 -7.84 10.94
C LEU A 210 -3.15 -7.68 11.03
N GLN A 211 -2.66 -7.11 12.12
CA GLN A 211 -1.24 -7.03 12.38
C GLN A 211 -0.72 -8.31 13.04
N ARG A 212 -0.04 -9.15 12.28
CA ARG A 212 0.59 -10.38 12.73
C ARG A 212 2.06 -10.20 13.03
N GLY A 213 2.58 -11.03 13.96
CA GLY A 213 4.02 -11.03 14.29
C GLY A 213 4.92 -11.52 13.15
N ASP A 214 4.39 -12.31 12.20
CA ASP A 214 5.07 -12.88 11.03
C ASP A 214 4.75 -12.18 9.70
N SER A 215 4.08 -11.03 9.76
CA SER A 215 3.74 -10.26 8.55
C SER A 215 4.97 -9.77 7.80
N ILE A 216 4.83 -9.58 6.47
CA ILE A 216 5.88 -9.05 5.60
C ILE A 216 6.41 -7.70 6.10
N THR A 217 5.53 -6.87 6.66
CA THR A 217 5.84 -5.55 7.22
C THR A 217 6.61 -5.59 8.55
N GLY A 218 6.55 -6.70 9.28
CA GLY A 218 7.23 -6.91 10.57
C GLY A 218 8.66 -7.45 10.47
N THR A 219 9.16 -7.76 9.26
CA THR A 219 10.46 -8.41 9.08
C THR A 219 11.64 -7.47 9.35
N ALA A 220 12.75 -8.05 9.83
CA ALA A 220 14.00 -7.33 10.06
C ALA A 220 14.52 -6.69 8.76
N PHE A 221 15.27 -5.58 8.89
CA PHE A 221 15.89 -4.86 7.79
C PHE A 221 16.65 -5.78 6.82
N SER A 222 16.21 -5.84 5.58
CA SER A 222 16.73 -6.71 4.52
C SER A 222 17.00 -5.92 3.23
N GLU A 223 17.53 -6.57 2.19
CA GLU A 223 17.71 -5.93 0.88
C GLU A 223 16.39 -5.48 0.26
N LYS A 224 15.29 -6.23 0.48
CA LYS A 224 13.94 -5.84 0.05
C LYS A 224 13.47 -4.52 0.68
N SER A 225 13.99 -4.16 1.85
CA SER A 225 13.68 -2.88 2.47
C SER A 225 14.07 -1.67 1.59
N PHE A 226 14.99 -1.84 0.63
CA PHE A 226 15.39 -0.78 -0.31
C PHE A 226 14.45 -0.62 -1.51
N ASP A 227 13.46 -1.49 -1.68
CA ASP A 227 12.51 -1.39 -2.79
C ASP A 227 11.72 -0.08 -2.72
N ILE A 228 11.49 0.47 -1.52
CA ILE A 228 10.89 1.80 -1.36
C ILE A 228 11.69 2.90 -2.11
N LEU A 229 13.01 2.81 -2.15
CA LEU A 229 13.83 3.76 -2.89
C LEU A 229 13.70 3.56 -4.39
N LYS A 230 13.59 2.30 -4.85
CA LYS A 230 13.35 1.97 -6.26
C LYS A 230 12.00 2.49 -6.71
N VAL A 231 10.95 2.21 -5.92
CA VAL A 231 9.55 2.64 -6.21
C VAL A 231 9.45 4.16 -6.25
N HIS A 232 9.91 4.87 -5.20
CA HIS A 232 9.84 6.33 -5.19
C HIS A 232 10.78 6.99 -6.20
N GLY A 233 11.90 6.35 -6.56
CA GLY A 233 12.76 6.79 -7.66
C GLY A 233 12.06 6.65 -9.02
N GLU A 234 11.34 5.55 -9.26
CA GLU A 234 10.54 5.33 -10.46
C GLU A 234 9.38 6.34 -10.57
N ILE A 235 8.64 6.55 -9.48
CA ILE A 235 7.57 7.56 -9.41
C ILE A 235 8.11 8.96 -9.71
N MET A 236 9.23 9.35 -9.09
CA MET A 236 9.86 10.64 -9.33
C MET A 236 10.25 10.82 -10.81
N ASN A 237 10.95 9.83 -11.39
CA ASN A 237 11.37 9.88 -12.78
C ASN A 237 10.20 9.94 -13.76
N SER A 238 9.14 9.16 -13.47
CA SER A 238 7.91 9.13 -14.27
C SER A 238 7.05 10.39 -14.14
N SER A 239 7.38 11.28 -13.21
CA SER A 239 6.71 12.58 -12.99
C SER A 239 7.48 13.76 -13.55
N ALA A 240 8.58 13.54 -14.28
CA ALA A 240 9.48 14.59 -14.76
C ALA A 240 8.80 15.59 -15.72
N ASP A 241 7.71 15.20 -16.36
CA ASP A 241 6.87 16.01 -17.25
C ASP A 241 5.97 17.01 -16.52
N ASN A 242 5.75 16.83 -15.20
CA ASN A 242 4.96 17.73 -14.37
C ASN A 242 5.81 18.28 -13.21
N PRO A 243 6.31 19.53 -13.31
CA PRO A 243 7.21 20.12 -12.31
C PRO A 243 6.63 20.14 -10.89
N LYS A 244 5.32 20.33 -10.74
CA LYS A 244 4.64 20.38 -9.44
C LYS A 244 4.68 19.00 -8.78
N ILE A 245 4.28 17.96 -9.50
CA ILE A 245 4.32 16.58 -9.00
C ILE A 245 5.76 16.16 -8.75
N PHE A 246 6.66 16.44 -9.69
CA PHE A 246 8.08 16.09 -9.57
C PHE A 246 8.71 16.64 -8.28
N GLU A 247 8.41 17.89 -7.91
CA GLU A 247 8.94 18.49 -6.69
C GLU A 247 8.50 17.74 -5.42
N HIS A 248 7.23 17.30 -5.36
CA HIS A 248 6.73 16.49 -4.25
C HIS A 248 7.35 15.08 -4.24
N CYS A 249 7.45 14.44 -5.39
CA CYS A 249 8.11 13.13 -5.52
C CYS A 249 9.59 13.20 -5.12
N LEU A 250 10.31 14.22 -5.57
CA LEU A 250 11.71 14.44 -5.21
C LEU A 250 11.90 14.63 -3.71
N LYS A 251 11.05 15.45 -3.07
CA LYS A 251 11.06 15.65 -1.62
C LYS A 251 10.93 14.31 -0.88
N THR A 252 9.99 13.49 -1.28
CA THR A 252 9.72 12.19 -0.65
C THR A 252 10.84 11.19 -0.93
N TYR A 253 11.31 11.11 -2.17
CA TYR A 253 12.47 10.29 -2.54
C TYR A 253 13.70 10.62 -1.70
N ILE A 254 14.03 11.90 -1.52
CA ILE A 254 15.16 12.34 -0.69
C ILE A 254 14.92 12.08 0.80
N ARG A 255 13.68 12.21 1.30
CA ARG A 255 13.34 11.80 2.69
C ARG A 255 13.64 10.34 2.94
N TYR A 256 13.24 9.43 2.03
CA TYR A 256 13.54 8.01 2.15
C TYR A 256 15.03 7.72 2.04
N ASN A 257 15.75 8.33 1.09
CA ASN A 257 17.21 8.20 1.01
C ASN A 257 17.91 8.61 2.33
N ILE A 258 17.44 9.67 2.99
CA ILE A 258 17.99 10.09 4.29
C ILE A 258 17.64 9.12 5.41
N ILE A 259 16.41 8.57 5.43
CA ILE A 259 16.00 7.57 6.43
C ILE A 259 16.87 6.33 6.31
N TYR A 260 17.03 5.79 5.11
CA TYR A 260 17.81 4.60 4.85
C TYR A 260 19.32 4.82 4.99
N LEU A 261 19.84 5.99 4.60
CA LEU A 261 21.21 6.40 4.88
C LEU A 261 21.52 6.36 6.38
N ARG A 262 20.61 6.88 7.20
CA ARG A 262 20.71 6.83 8.66
C ARG A 262 20.71 5.40 9.18
N THR A 263 19.86 4.54 8.66
CA THR A 263 19.81 3.11 8.99
C THR A 263 21.13 2.41 8.61
N CYS A 264 21.64 2.66 7.40
CA CYS A 264 22.92 2.11 6.96
C CYS A 264 24.12 2.59 7.82
N ILE A 265 24.08 3.81 8.32
CA ILE A 265 25.10 4.32 9.26
C ILE A 265 24.98 3.57 10.59
N ALA A 266 23.77 3.40 11.12
CA ALA A 266 23.52 2.76 12.41
C ALA A 266 23.88 1.27 12.41
N TYR A 267 23.66 0.56 11.29
CA TYR A 267 23.96 -0.87 11.12
C TYR A 267 25.27 -1.14 10.37
N GLU A 268 26.12 -0.11 10.17
CA GLU A 268 27.43 -0.19 9.49
C GLU A 268 27.41 -0.80 8.08
N LYS A 269 26.30 -0.71 7.37
CA LYS A 269 26.14 -1.19 5.99
C LYS A 269 26.79 -0.20 4.99
N LYS A 270 28.10 -0.37 4.74
CA LYS A 270 28.90 0.58 3.94
C LYS A 270 28.46 0.65 2.48
N PHE A 271 28.09 -0.50 1.88
CA PHE A 271 27.80 -0.61 0.44
C PHE A 271 26.67 0.32 0.00
N TYR A 272 25.51 0.26 0.63
CA TYR A 272 24.35 1.09 0.26
C TYR A 272 24.45 2.55 0.73
N ARG A 273 25.29 2.82 1.72
CA ARG A 273 25.46 4.14 2.31
C ARG A 273 25.91 5.19 1.31
N ASP A 274 26.85 4.85 0.44
CA ASP A 274 27.47 5.78 -0.48
C ASP A 274 26.53 6.12 -1.65
N ASP A 275 25.70 5.15 -2.10
CA ASP A 275 24.69 5.37 -3.12
C ASP A 275 23.63 6.38 -2.64
N MET A 276 23.08 6.17 -1.43
CA MET A 276 22.07 7.10 -0.87
C MET A 276 22.63 8.48 -0.63
N ARG A 277 23.87 8.58 -0.16
CA ARG A 277 24.56 9.86 -0.01
C ARG A 277 24.73 10.57 -1.34
N ASN A 278 25.08 9.85 -2.39
CA ASN A 278 25.25 10.41 -3.73
C ASN A 278 23.92 10.92 -4.30
N GLU A 279 22.82 10.18 -4.11
CA GLU A 279 21.48 10.66 -4.50
C GLU A 279 21.09 11.93 -3.75
N VAL A 280 21.32 12.01 -2.42
CA VAL A 280 21.06 13.23 -1.65
C VAL A 280 21.90 14.41 -2.17
N LYS A 281 23.18 14.18 -2.51
CA LYS A 281 24.06 15.22 -3.08
C LYS A 281 23.60 15.70 -4.45
N LYS A 282 23.25 14.76 -5.34
CA LYS A 282 22.77 15.01 -6.70
C LYS A 282 21.62 16.02 -6.72
N TYR A 283 20.67 15.86 -5.81
CA TYR A 283 19.47 16.70 -5.74
C TYR A 283 19.52 17.79 -4.64
N SER A 284 20.68 17.99 -3.99
CA SER A 284 20.80 18.92 -2.87
C SER A 284 20.38 20.35 -3.22
N SER A 285 20.81 20.87 -4.37
CA SER A 285 20.45 22.23 -4.81
C SER A 285 18.94 22.38 -4.96
N ALA A 286 18.26 21.43 -5.61
CA ALA A 286 16.81 21.45 -5.78
C ALA A 286 16.08 21.47 -4.43
N ILE A 287 16.47 20.60 -3.49
CA ILE A 287 15.86 20.55 -2.15
C ILE A 287 16.11 21.83 -1.34
N LEU A 288 17.32 22.39 -1.40
CA LEU A 288 17.66 23.57 -0.61
C LEU A 288 16.89 24.83 -1.06
N HIS A 289 16.59 24.94 -2.35
CA HIS A 289 15.82 26.07 -2.91
C HIS A 289 14.30 25.81 -2.97
N SER A 290 13.85 24.58 -2.78
CA SER A 290 12.43 24.24 -2.85
C SER A 290 11.61 24.92 -1.75
N PRO A 291 10.48 25.59 -2.07
CA PRO A 291 9.59 26.21 -1.10
C PRO A 291 8.79 25.18 -0.28
N ILE A 292 8.56 23.97 -0.81
CA ILE A 292 7.78 22.93 -0.13
C ILE A 292 8.59 22.10 0.86
N CYS A 293 9.92 22.28 0.90
CA CYS A 293 10.80 21.57 1.80
C CYS A 293 10.98 22.33 3.11
N ASP A 294 10.74 21.66 4.24
CA ASP A 294 10.89 22.22 5.57
C ASP A 294 12.38 22.48 5.94
N LYS A 295 12.59 23.33 6.94
CA LYS A 295 13.93 23.69 7.43
C LYS A 295 14.71 22.47 7.92
N LYS A 296 14.03 21.47 8.48
CA LYS A 296 14.64 20.25 9.02
C LYS A 296 15.20 19.35 7.92
N LEU A 297 14.47 19.21 6.80
CA LEU A 297 14.95 18.50 5.62
C LEU A 297 16.14 19.21 5.00
N LYS A 298 16.02 20.51 4.76
CA LYS A 298 17.11 21.35 4.22
C LYS A 298 18.38 21.26 5.04
N PHE A 299 18.27 21.36 6.37
CA PHE A 299 19.41 21.22 7.28
C PHE A 299 20.08 19.84 7.18
N ARG A 300 19.30 18.76 7.12
CA ARG A 300 19.84 17.40 6.95
C ARG A 300 20.57 17.24 5.61
N VAL A 301 19.97 17.73 4.52
CA VAL A 301 20.58 17.71 3.19
C VAL A 301 21.89 18.50 3.19
N SER A 302 21.94 19.68 3.80
CA SER A 302 23.18 20.46 3.95
C SER A 302 24.27 19.70 4.70
N LEU A 303 23.94 19.07 5.83
CA LEU A 303 24.90 18.27 6.60
C LEU A 303 25.43 17.08 5.79
N ILE A 304 24.56 16.36 5.10
CA ILE A 304 24.93 15.19 4.28
C ILE A 304 25.83 15.62 3.12
N THR A 305 25.53 16.76 2.50
CA THR A 305 26.24 17.26 1.34
C THR A 305 27.60 17.82 1.70
N TYR A 306 27.68 18.70 2.70
CA TYR A 306 28.86 19.52 2.99
C TYR A 306 29.62 19.08 4.24
N MET A 307 28.96 18.44 5.23
CA MET A 307 29.52 18.09 6.53
C MET A 307 29.21 16.64 6.93
N PHE A 308 29.37 15.71 6.01
CA PHE A 308 28.99 14.29 6.22
C PHE A 308 29.62 13.64 7.47
N PRO A 309 30.90 13.88 7.85
CA PRO A 309 31.44 13.35 9.08
C PRO A 309 30.66 13.78 10.33
N LEU A 310 30.21 15.06 10.37
CA LEU A 310 29.37 15.57 11.46
C LEU A 310 28.00 14.91 11.46
N TYR A 311 27.35 14.75 10.28
CA TYR A 311 26.10 14.02 10.18
C TYR A 311 26.21 12.59 10.70
N LYS A 312 27.29 11.86 10.32
CA LYS A 312 27.58 10.51 10.79
C LYS A 312 27.73 10.47 12.32
N LEU A 313 28.46 11.40 12.90
CA LEU A 313 28.63 11.52 14.36
C LEU A 313 27.30 11.72 15.04
N MET A 314 26.45 12.64 14.55
CA MET A 314 25.13 12.90 15.11
C MET A 314 24.21 11.66 15.05
N VAL A 315 24.27 10.86 13.99
CA VAL A 315 23.49 9.61 13.88
C VAL A 315 23.98 8.60 14.92
N ASN A 316 25.29 8.39 15.02
CA ASN A 316 25.89 7.44 15.95
C ASN A 316 25.55 7.79 17.42
N VAL A 317 25.68 9.06 17.82
CA VAL A 317 25.34 9.52 19.17
C VAL A 317 23.87 9.24 19.49
N LYS A 318 22.94 9.49 18.54
CA LYS A 318 21.51 9.20 18.76
C LYS A 318 21.20 7.71 18.86
N CYS A 319 21.88 6.86 18.12
CA CYS A 319 21.68 5.42 18.16
C CYS A 319 22.22 4.82 19.45
N HIS A 320 23.46 5.14 19.84
CA HIS A 320 24.06 4.64 21.09
C HIS A 320 23.35 5.19 22.34
N GLY A 321 22.89 6.44 22.31
CA GLY A 321 22.11 7.00 23.41
C GLY A 321 20.77 6.27 23.68
N ARG A 322 20.12 5.78 22.64
CA ARG A 322 18.90 4.95 22.79
C ARG A 322 19.18 3.55 23.33
N ASP A 323 20.29 2.94 22.95
CA ASP A 323 20.70 1.62 23.46
C ASP A 323 21.12 1.67 24.92
N VAL A 324 21.77 2.77 25.35
CA VAL A 324 22.11 3.01 26.75
C VAL A 324 20.82 3.21 27.58
N ILE A 325 19.86 4.01 27.09
CA ILE A 325 18.58 4.23 27.78
C ILE A 325 17.77 2.92 27.87
N ARG A 326 17.73 2.10 26.81
CA ARG A 326 17.06 0.79 26.84
C ARG A 326 17.71 -0.20 27.81
N LYS A 327 19.03 -0.11 28.02
CA LYS A 327 19.75 -0.94 29.02
C LYS A 327 19.55 -0.45 30.46
N ILE A 328 19.19 0.82 30.67
CA ILE A 328 18.93 1.40 32.01
C ILE A 328 17.47 1.14 32.44
N ILE A 329 16.54 0.98 31.48
CA ILE A 329 15.11 0.76 31.75
C ILE A 329 14.76 -0.75 31.83
N ARG A 330 15.70 -1.63 31.54
CA ARG A 330 15.61 -3.07 31.81
C ARG A 330 16.35 -3.40 33.11
#